data_62779be9d66ae0e8e5de04083a5b1dc3
#
_entry.id   62779be9d66ae0e8e5de04083a5b1dc3
#
_cell.length_a   1.000
_cell.length_b   1.000
_cell.length_c   1.000
_cell.angle_alpha   90.00
_cell.angle_beta   90.00
_cell.angle_gamma   90.00
#
_symmetry.space_group_name_H-M   'P 1'
#
loop_
_entity.id
_entity.type
_entity.pdbx_description
1 polymer ?
#
loop_
_entity_poly.entity_id
_entity_poly.type
_entity_poly.pdbx_seq_one_letter_code
_entity_poly.pdbx_strand_id
1 'polypeptide(L)'
;MPENYPVITPDTPAEPRGLYGATKVWAESLARVYSNRSDMSCICIRIGQVERDRPRPPNGHDFFVSQRDIAQIMECAVNADEELRFGIFYGISNNDWRWMDIEDAREKLGYVPQDRAEDNHVY
;
A
#
# COMPACT_ATOMS: atom_id res chain seq x y z
N MET A 1 -16.64 5.95 -8.80
CA MET A 1 -16.03 6.98 -7.93
C MET A 1 -16.59 8.34 -8.29
N PRO A 2 -16.95 9.20 -7.32
CA PRO A 2 -17.23 10.58 -7.64
C PRO A 2 -16.01 11.22 -8.28
N GLU A 3 -16.21 12.00 -9.35
CA GLU A 3 -15.13 12.63 -10.13
C GLU A 3 -14.15 13.52 -9.33
N ASN A 4 -14.45 13.80 -8.06
CA ASN A 4 -13.69 14.69 -7.19
C ASN A 4 -13.23 14.04 -5.87
N TYR A 5 -13.04 12.73 -5.84
CA TYR A 5 -12.51 12.08 -4.63
C TYR A 5 -11.00 12.33 -4.54
N PRO A 6 -10.50 12.92 -3.44
CA PRO A 6 -9.05 13.16 -3.34
C PRO A 6 -8.31 11.84 -3.24
N VAL A 7 -7.48 11.55 -4.24
CA VAL A 7 -6.57 10.42 -4.21
C VAL A 7 -5.35 10.80 -3.36
N ILE A 8 -5.05 10.01 -2.34
CA ILE A 8 -3.83 10.19 -1.55
C ILE A 8 -2.69 9.40 -2.16
N THR A 9 -1.51 9.99 -2.11
CA THR A 9 -0.25 9.39 -2.54
C THR A 9 0.66 9.15 -1.34
N PRO A 10 1.75 8.40 -1.47
CA PRO A 10 2.75 8.28 -0.40
C PRO A 10 3.36 9.62 0.04
N ASP A 11 3.32 10.63 -0.81
CA ASP A 11 3.83 11.99 -0.51
C ASP A 11 2.80 12.86 0.23
N THR A 12 1.55 12.43 0.33
CA THR A 12 0.53 13.12 1.13
C THR A 12 0.97 13.14 2.59
N PRO A 13 1.00 14.31 3.27
CA PRO A 13 1.41 14.40 4.67
C PRO A 13 0.61 13.45 5.57
N ALA A 14 1.31 12.74 6.46
CA ALA A 14 0.68 11.84 7.39
C ALA A 14 -0.01 12.62 8.53
N GLU A 15 -1.28 12.32 8.74
CA GLU A 15 -2.09 12.90 9.84
C GLU A 15 -2.65 11.77 10.73
N PRO A 16 -1.83 11.17 11.61
CA PRO A 16 -2.30 10.07 12.45
C PRO A 16 -3.33 10.58 13.47
N ARG A 17 -4.45 9.87 13.56
CA ARG A 17 -5.53 10.20 14.49
C ARG A 17 -5.47 9.44 15.82
N GLY A 18 -4.51 8.55 15.99
CA GLY A 18 -4.35 7.74 17.18
C GLY A 18 -2.91 7.30 17.39
N LEU A 19 -2.64 6.73 18.57
CA LEU A 19 -1.29 6.31 18.98
C LEU A 19 -0.70 5.23 18.04
N TYR A 20 -1.51 4.27 17.62
CA TYR A 20 -1.06 3.25 16.67
C TYR A 20 -0.57 3.85 15.35
N GLY A 21 -1.37 4.73 14.73
CA GLY A 21 -0.97 5.43 13.52
C GLY A 21 0.30 6.27 13.71
N ALA A 22 0.42 6.94 14.85
CA ALA A 22 1.61 7.71 15.20
C ALA A 22 2.87 6.82 15.28
N THR A 23 2.77 5.61 15.85
CA THR A 23 3.90 4.66 15.89
C THR A 23 4.31 4.19 14.49
N LYS A 24 3.36 4.04 13.57
CA LYS A 24 3.67 3.66 12.18
C LYS A 24 4.36 4.80 11.42
N VAL A 25 3.94 6.04 11.61
CA VAL A 25 4.64 7.21 11.05
C VAL A 25 6.07 7.32 11.59
N TRP A 26 6.23 7.10 12.90
CA TRP A 26 7.55 7.05 13.51
C TRP A 26 8.42 5.95 12.91
N ALA A 27 7.87 4.74 12.69
CA ALA A 27 8.59 3.62 12.10
C ALA A 27 9.07 3.93 10.67
N GLU A 28 8.25 4.57 9.84
CA GLU A 28 8.66 5.03 8.51
C GLU A 28 9.81 6.06 8.59
N SER A 29 9.73 7.00 9.52
CA SER A 29 10.80 7.98 9.74
C SER A 29 12.08 7.32 10.21
N LEU A 30 12.00 6.33 11.10
CA LEU A 30 13.14 5.54 11.56
C LEU A 30 13.79 4.76 10.41
N ALA A 31 12.98 4.11 9.58
CA ALA A 31 13.45 3.40 8.38
C ALA A 31 14.22 4.34 7.45
N ARG A 32 13.75 5.57 7.28
CA ARG A 32 14.46 6.59 6.51
C ARG A 32 15.83 6.93 7.10
N VAL A 33 15.93 7.04 8.42
CA VAL A 33 17.22 7.28 9.09
C VAL A 33 18.21 6.16 8.80
N TYR A 34 17.77 4.91 8.91
CA TYR A 34 18.62 3.76 8.60
C TYR A 34 19.06 3.72 7.14
N SER A 35 18.16 3.97 6.19
CA SER A 35 18.52 3.99 4.78
C SER A 35 19.51 5.11 4.43
N ASN A 36 19.48 6.24 5.15
CA ASN A 36 20.40 7.34 4.94
C ASN A 36 21.80 7.12 5.57
N ARG A 37 21.86 6.32 6.65
CA ARG A 37 23.08 6.14 7.45
C ARG A 37 23.81 4.83 7.19
N SER A 38 23.22 3.91 6.51
CA SER A 38 23.77 2.57 6.26
C SER A 38 23.52 2.13 4.81
N ASP A 39 24.04 0.99 4.44
CA ASP A 39 23.77 0.36 3.14
C ASP A 39 22.44 -0.39 3.11
N MET A 40 21.60 -0.22 4.10
CA MET A 40 20.29 -0.85 4.18
C MET A 40 19.27 -0.15 3.29
N SER A 41 18.61 -0.90 2.44
CA SER A 41 17.41 -0.45 1.74
C SER A 41 16.17 -0.71 2.59
N CYS A 42 15.32 0.29 2.76
CA CYS A 42 14.11 0.20 3.57
C CYS A 42 12.88 0.50 2.71
N ILE A 43 12.09 -0.52 2.43
CA ILE A 43 10.84 -0.40 1.68
C ILE A 43 9.67 -0.55 2.65
N CYS A 44 8.91 0.51 2.82
CA CYS A 44 7.76 0.57 3.71
C CYS A 44 6.48 0.32 2.92
N ILE A 45 5.70 -0.65 3.33
CA ILE A 45 4.42 -0.97 2.70
C ILE A 45 3.29 -0.59 3.65
N ARG A 46 2.46 0.35 3.25
CA ARG A 46 1.19 0.70 3.92
C ARG A 46 0.12 -0.26 3.45
N ILE A 47 -0.13 -1.28 4.25
CA ILE A 47 -0.98 -2.42 3.92
C ILE A 47 -2.45 -2.04 4.11
N GLY A 48 -3.29 -2.37 3.13
CA GLY A 48 -4.73 -2.34 3.29
C GLY A 48 -5.26 -3.44 4.20
N GLN A 49 -6.56 -3.67 4.17
CA GLN A 49 -7.19 -4.73 4.93
C GLN A 49 -7.02 -6.06 4.20
N VAL A 50 -6.18 -6.93 4.76
CA VAL A 50 -5.96 -8.28 4.22
C VAL A 50 -7.12 -9.16 4.62
N GLU A 51 -7.87 -9.63 3.66
CA GLU A 51 -8.97 -10.55 3.89
C GLU A 51 -8.82 -11.81 3.03
N ARG A 52 -9.29 -12.92 3.57
CA ARG A 52 -9.35 -14.17 2.84
C ARG A 52 -10.40 -14.12 1.75
N ASP A 53 -11.56 -13.60 2.12
CA ASP A 53 -12.71 -13.47 1.24
C ASP A 53 -12.90 -11.98 0.90
N ARG A 54 -13.44 -11.70 -0.27
CA ARG A 54 -13.69 -10.32 -0.67
C ARG A 54 -14.71 -9.64 0.24
N PRO A 55 -14.51 -8.36 0.56
CA PRO A 55 -15.43 -7.63 1.41
C PRO A 55 -16.82 -7.52 0.77
N ARG A 56 -17.83 -7.57 1.60
CA ARG A 56 -19.21 -7.39 1.14
C ARG A 56 -19.52 -5.89 1.00
N PRO A 57 -20.19 -5.49 -0.11
CA PRO A 57 -20.63 -4.11 -0.23
C PRO A 57 -21.53 -3.69 0.95
N PRO A 58 -21.49 -2.40 1.35
CA PRO A 58 -20.72 -1.30 0.77
C PRO A 58 -19.33 -1.08 1.41
N ASN A 59 -18.90 -1.91 2.36
CA ASN A 59 -17.73 -1.65 3.20
C ASN A 59 -16.47 -2.36 2.68
N GLY A 60 -15.33 -1.72 2.83
CA GLY A 60 -14.01 -2.32 2.65
C GLY A 60 -13.50 -2.44 1.21
N HIS A 61 -14.27 -1.95 0.23
CA HIS A 61 -13.85 -2.00 -1.18
C HIS A 61 -12.67 -1.09 -1.51
N ASP A 62 -12.51 -0.03 -0.77
CA ASP A 62 -11.43 0.94 -0.94
C ASP A 62 -10.09 0.44 -0.38
N PHE A 63 -10.14 -0.31 0.72
CA PHE A 63 -9.00 -0.79 1.48
C PHE A 63 -8.61 -2.25 1.27
N PHE A 64 -9.39 -3.00 0.54
CA PHE A 64 -9.17 -4.43 0.36
C PHE A 64 -7.80 -4.72 -0.27
N VAL A 65 -7.13 -5.72 0.25
CA VAL A 65 -6.01 -6.38 -0.41
C VAL A 65 -6.14 -7.90 -0.23
N SER A 66 -5.99 -8.63 -1.33
CA SER A 66 -6.01 -10.09 -1.29
C SER A 66 -4.71 -10.64 -0.72
N GLN A 67 -4.75 -11.89 -0.24
CA GLN A 67 -3.56 -12.57 0.26
C GLN A 67 -2.48 -12.72 -0.82
N ARG A 68 -2.87 -12.98 -2.07
CA ARG A 68 -1.89 -13.11 -3.15
C ARG A 68 -1.31 -11.75 -3.60
N ASP A 69 -2.10 -10.68 -3.56
CA ASP A 69 -1.62 -9.35 -3.90
C ASP A 69 -0.66 -8.81 -2.84
N ILE A 70 -0.94 -9.04 -1.55
CA ILE A 70 0.01 -8.66 -0.50
C ILE A 70 1.31 -9.48 -0.58
N ALA A 71 1.22 -10.77 -0.91
CA ALA A 71 2.40 -11.59 -1.13
C ALA A 71 3.22 -11.07 -2.32
N GLN A 72 2.56 -10.69 -3.42
CA GLN A 72 3.22 -10.13 -4.59
C GLN A 72 3.97 -8.83 -4.25
N ILE A 73 3.34 -7.86 -3.56
CA ILE A 73 4.03 -6.60 -3.27
C ILE A 73 5.22 -6.81 -2.33
N MET A 74 5.14 -7.75 -1.40
CA MET A 74 6.26 -8.11 -0.54
C MET A 74 7.41 -8.73 -1.35
N GLU A 75 7.11 -9.61 -2.29
CA GLU A 75 8.10 -10.17 -3.22
C GLU A 75 8.73 -9.08 -4.08
N CYS A 76 7.93 -8.19 -4.65
CA CYS A 76 8.41 -7.03 -5.40
C CYS A 76 9.34 -6.14 -4.56
N ALA A 77 9.01 -5.91 -3.31
CA ALA A 77 9.83 -5.11 -2.40
C ALA A 77 11.19 -5.76 -2.10
N VAL A 78 11.19 -7.08 -1.86
CA VAL A 78 12.44 -7.84 -1.62
C VAL A 78 13.34 -7.86 -2.85
N ASN A 79 12.76 -7.94 -4.05
CA ASN A 79 13.48 -7.98 -5.33
C ASN A 79 13.65 -6.61 -5.99
N ALA A 80 13.33 -5.52 -5.29
CA ALA A 80 13.46 -4.18 -5.82
C ALA A 80 14.92 -3.86 -6.21
N ASP A 81 15.08 -2.94 -7.17
CA ASP A 81 16.39 -2.45 -7.57
C ASP A 81 17.19 -1.96 -6.36
N GLU A 82 18.48 -2.31 -6.30
CA GLU A 82 19.38 -1.90 -5.21
C GLU A 82 19.52 -0.38 -5.09
N GLU A 83 19.27 0.36 -6.16
CA GLU A 83 19.28 1.82 -6.15
C GLU A 83 18.06 2.41 -5.43
N LEU A 84 16.98 1.64 -5.30
CA LEU A 84 15.82 2.02 -4.50
C LEU A 84 16.13 1.84 -3.01
N ARG A 85 16.74 2.83 -2.40
CA ARG A 85 17.20 2.80 -1.02
C ARG A 85 16.11 2.98 0.01
N PHE A 86 15.10 3.77 -0.32
CA PHE A 86 13.95 4.03 0.53
C PHE A 86 12.71 4.27 -0.31
N GLY A 87 11.58 3.77 0.15
CA GLY A 87 10.29 4.04 -0.46
C GLY A 87 9.14 3.73 0.48
N ILE A 88 8.01 4.40 0.25
CA ILE A 88 6.74 4.15 0.92
C ILE A 88 5.72 3.87 -0.18
N PHE A 89 5.02 2.74 -0.07
CA PHE A 89 4.08 2.29 -1.10
C PHE A 89 2.78 1.79 -0.46
N TYR A 90 1.66 2.00 -1.14
CA TYR A 90 0.40 1.40 -0.73
C TYR A 90 0.27 -0.03 -1.25
N GLY A 91 0.01 -0.97 -0.35
CA GLY A 91 -0.25 -2.39 -0.65
C GLY A 91 -1.74 -2.67 -0.61
N ILE A 92 -2.45 -2.38 -1.69
CA ILE A 92 -3.87 -2.65 -1.89
C ILE A 92 -4.10 -3.33 -3.23
N SER A 93 -5.22 -4.05 -3.35
CA SER A 93 -5.65 -4.63 -4.63
C SER A 93 -6.15 -3.55 -5.60
N ASN A 94 -6.38 -3.91 -6.85
CA ASN A 94 -6.78 -2.96 -7.89
C ASN A 94 -8.26 -2.56 -7.79
N ASN A 95 -8.68 -2.14 -6.61
CA ASN A 95 -10.06 -1.80 -6.32
C ASN A 95 -10.52 -0.55 -7.08
N ASP A 96 -11.73 -0.56 -7.61
CA ASP A 96 -12.30 0.59 -8.31
C ASP A 96 -12.55 1.78 -7.40
N TRP A 97 -12.84 1.52 -6.12
CA TRP A 97 -13.16 2.54 -5.12
C TRP A 97 -11.96 2.97 -4.28
N ARG A 98 -10.74 2.59 -4.69
CA ARG A 98 -9.54 3.00 -3.96
C ARG A 98 -9.33 4.52 -4.04
N TRP A 99 -8.96 5.10 -2.92
CA TRP A 99 -8.54 6.50 -2.84
C TRP A 99 -7.04 6.64 -2.54
N MET A 100 -6.34 5.52 -2.50
CA MET A 100 -4.89 5.44 -2.38
C MET A 100 -4.28 5.13 -3.75
N ASP A 101 -3.27 5.90 -4.12
CA ASP A 101 -2.55 5.70 -5.38
C ASP A 101 -1.58 4.52 -5.28
N ILE A 102 -1.60 3.65 -6.27
CA ILE A 102 -0.70 2.50 -6.41
C ILE A 102 0.25 2.63 -7.61
N GLU A 103 0.22 3.74 -8.32
CA GLU A 103 1.05 3.92 -9.51
C GLU A 103 2.54 3.95 -9.16
N ASP A 104 2.93 4.56 -8.05
CA ASP A 104 4.30 4.51 -7.54
C ASP A 104 4.80 3.07 -7.31
N ALA A 105 3.95 2.21 -6.75
CA ALA A 105 4.29 0.80 -6.56
C ALA A 105 4.43 0.05 -7.90
N ARG A 106 3.61 0.39 -8.89
CA ARG A 106 3.74 -0.15 -10.25
C ARG A 106 5.05 0.26 -10.90
N GLU A 107 5.36 1.55 -10.87
CA GLU A 107 6.54 2.10 -11.55
C GLU A 107 7.85 1.67 -10.89
N LYS A 108 7.93 1.74 -9.56
CA LYS A 108 9.18 1.53 -8.82
C LYS A 108 9.40 0.09 -8.36
N LEU A 109 8.34 -0.65 -8.10
CA LEU A 109 8.43 -2.04 -7.63
C LEU A 109 8.01 -3.07 -8.68
N GLY A 110 7.30 -2.66 -9.73
CA GLY A 110 6.69 -3.60 -10.67
C GLY A 110 5.46 -4.32 -10.10
N TYR A 111 4.81 -3.74 -9.09
CA TYR A 111 3.61 -4.30 -8.47
C TYR A 111 2.41 -4.24 -9.40
N VAL A 112 1.83 -5.38 -9.73
CA VAL A 112 0.64 -5.50 -10.57
C VAL A 112 -0.41 -6.33 -9.84
N PRO A 113 -1.27 -5.69 -9.01
CA PRO A 113 -2.29 -6.44 -8.28
C PRO A 113 -3.25 -7.15 -9.22
N GLN A 114 -3.61 -8.38 -8.87
CA GLN A 114 -4.43 -9.27 -9.70
C GLN A 114 -5.88 -9.30 -9.27
N ASP A 115 -6.18 -8.88 -8.05
CA ASP A 115 -7.52 -8.92 -7.49
C ASP A 115 -8.14 -7.53 -7.40
N ARG A 116 -9.46 -7.54 -7.31
CA ARG A 116 -10.29 -6.35 -7.06
C ARG A 116 -11.36 -6.73 -6.05
N ALA A 117 -11.69 -5.79 -5.16
CA ALA A 117 -12.78 -5.98 -4.20
C ALA A 117 -14.12 -6.21 -4.89
N GLU A 118 -14.31 -5.60 -6.05
CA GLU A 118 -15.54 -5.64 -6.84
C GLU A 118 -15.74 -6.96 -7.61
N ASP A 119 -14.68 -7.73 -7.83
CA ASP A 119 -14.76 -8.98 -8.58
C ASP A 119 -15.38 -10.11 -7.72
N ASN A 120 -16.25 -10.93 -8.31
CA ASN A 120 -16.93 -12.05 -7.64
C ASN A 120 -17.84 -11.64 -6.48
N HIS A 121 -18.70 -10.70 -6.71
CA HIS A 121 -19.86 -10.52 -5.86
C HIS A 121 -20.77 -11.74 -5.99
N VAL A 122 -20.58 -12.73 -5.10
CA VAL A 122 -21.62 -13.71 -4.83
C VAL A 122 -22.54 -13.04 -3.83
N TYR A 123 -23.62 -12.49 -4.33
CA TYR A 123 -24.72 -12.00 -3.51
C TYR A 123 -25.56 -13.17 -2.98
#